data_86fb89a0d42de3621cbc2e7aff29eee8
#
_entry.id   86fb89a0d42de3621cbc2e7aff29eee8
#
_cell.length_a   1.000
_cell.length_b   1.000
_cell.length_c   1.000
_cell.angle_alpha   90.00
_cell.angle_beta   90.00
_cell.angle_gamma   90.00
#
_symmetry.space_group_name_H-M   'P 1'
#
loop_
_entity.id
_entity.type
_entity.pdbx_description
1 polymer ?
#
loop_
_entity_poly.entity_id
_entity_poly.type
_entity_poly.pdbx_seq_one_letter_code
_entity_poly.pdbx_strand_id
1 'polypeptide(L)'
;MVCNLWLRRSSCAVIVAASTLGSTVGSQFTAVADPDQVDSLIAQMEKVSREVEAKNEEVKHLEEELTGKEKSIDSLRQEVKASGERAERAKYLVDSTQTEVNRLAASKYRGAAVDPITTVISVKNPQSAIDRSAYLASRTKRTESTVEGLLHATEEAAAEHNRASRAAAQADFELGEMQSHKKDLDRQQEDLKKQTEGIRKQVDGLSDADRQRWIQKNGPLEVDMARITGINPAGMAAVQAAMTKLGAPYGWGATGPSEFDCSGLVYWAFQQQGKTVPRTSQAQMGGGTPVSRAELQPGDVVGYYPGATHVGIYVGDGKLVHASDYGIPVQVVGVDSMPFYGARRY
;
A
#
# COMPACT_ATOMS: atom_id res chain seq x y z
N MET A 1 39.58 -1.18 4.54
CA MET A 1 38.79 -2.27 5.14
C MET A 1 37.34 -2.04 4.79
N VAL A 2 36.86 -2.79 3.81
CA VAL A 2 35.54 -2.62 3.18
C VAL A 2 34.60 -3.59 3.86
N CYS A 3 33.54 -3.10 4.50
CA CYS A 3 32.50 -3.93 5.09
C CYS A 3 31.29 -3.89 4.17
N ASN A 4 31.13 -4.93 3.34
CA ASN A 4 29.98 -5.18 2.50
C ASN A 4 28.83 -5.70 3.36
N LEU A 5 27.78 -4.90 3.56
CA LEU A 5 26.49 -5.38 4.05
C LEU A 5 25.65 -5.85 2.85
N TRP A 6 25.52 -7.14 2.76
CA TRP A 6 24.61 -7.85 1.86
C TRP A 6 23.17 -7.67 2.36
N LEU A 7 22.40 -6.85 1.66
CA LEU A 7 20.92 -6.88 1.77
C LEU A 7 20.43 -8.12 1.02
N ARG A 8 19.95 -9.10 1.77
CA ARG A 8 19.21 -10.24 1.23
C ARG A 8 17.86 -9.73 0.71
N ARG A 9 17.74 -9.62 -0.61
CA ARG A 9 16.46 -9.54 -1.30
C ARG A 9 15.83 -10.93 -1.25
N SER A 10 14.77 -11.06 -0.45
CA SER A 10 13.87 -12.20 -0.55
C SER A 10 12.98 -11.99 -1.78
N SER A 11 13.46 -12.46 -2.92
CA SER A 11 12.61 -12.64 -4.10
C SER A 11 11.72 -13.84 -3.83
N CYS A 12 10.47 -13.60 -3.44
CA CYS A 12 9.44 -14.63 -3.56
C CYS A 12 9.19 -14.86 -5.05
N ALA A 13 9.88 -15.84 -5.60
CA ALA A 13 9.56 -16.38 -6.91
C ALA A 13 8.24 -17.15 -6.77
N VAL A 14 7.14 -16.51 -7.13
CA VAL A 14 5.88 -17.21 -7.37
C VAL A 14 6.07 -18.03 -8.65
N ILE A 15 6.22 -19.34 -8.47
CA ILE A 15 6.19 -20.29 -9.58
C ILE A 15 4.76 -20.35 -10.08
N VAL A 16 4.47 -19.60 -11.14
CA VAL A 16 3.23 -19.76 -11.91
C VAL A 16 3.34 -21.06 -12.69
N ALA A 17 2.78 -22.14 -12.14
CA ALA A 17 2.52 -23.34 -12.90
C ALA A 17 1.38 -23.02 -13.88
N ALA A 18 1.73 -22.63 -15.10
CA ALA A 18 0.79 -22.53 -16.21
C ALA A 18 0.35 -23.95 -16.59
N SER A 19 -0.72 -24.43 -15.97
CA SER A 19 -1.43 -25.62 -16.48
C SER A 19 -2.26 -25.20 -17.69
N THR A 20 -1.73 -25.43 -18.87
CA THR A 20 -2.49 -25.36 -20.13
C THR A 20 -3.51 -26.48 -20.14
N LEU A 21 -4.72 -26.19 -19.70
CA LEU A 21 -5.88 -27.04 -19.96
C LEU A 21 -6.37 -26.79 -21.38
N GLY A 22 -5.87 -27.61 -22.29
CA GLY A 22 -6.42 -27.77 -23.63
C GLY A 22 -7.83 -28.36 -23.52
N SER A 23 -8.84 -27.53 -23.73
CA SER A 23 -10.23 -27.96 -23.72
C SER A 23 -10.69 -28.30 -25.12
N THR A 24 -10.85 -29.58 -25.35
CA THR A 24 -11.81 -30.10 -26.35
C THR A 24 -13.03 -30.58 -25.58
N VAL A 25 -14.06 -29.73 -25.45
CA VAL A 25 -15.38 -30.18 -25.00
C VAL A 25 -16.43 -29.70 -25.97
N GLY A 26 -16.61 -30.47 -27.03
CA GLY A 26 -17.86 -30.52 -27.74
C GLY A 26 -18.55 -31.83 -27.36
N SER A 27 -19.48 -31.79 -26.41
CA SER A 27 -20.42 -32.87 -26.17
C SER A 27 -21.72 -32.27 -25.64
N GLN A 28 -22.77 -32.47 -26.38
CA GLN A 28 -24.16 -32.19 -25.97
C GLN A 28 -24.50 -33.15 -24.82
N PHE A 29 -24.69 -32.61 -23.64
CA PHE A 29 -25.18 -33.36 -22.47
C PHE A 29 -26.70 -33.32 -22.40
N THR A 30 -27.34 -34.36 -22.91
CA THR A 30 -28.66 -34.81 -22.44
C THR A 30 -28.43 -36.19 -21.80
N ALA A 31 -28.04 -36.22 -20.55
CA ALA A 31 -28.10 -37.44 -19.71
C ALA A 31 -28.17 -36.97 -18.27
N VAL A 32 -29.02 -37.60 -17.49
CA VAL A 32 -29.01 -37.54 -16.04
C VAL A 32 -27.58 -37.84 -15.58
N ALA A 33 -26.86 -36.85 -15.13
CA ALA A 33 -25.47 -37.00 -14.72
C ALA A 33 -25.42 -37.94 -13.52
N ASP A 34 -24.50 -38.90 -13.57
CA ASP A 34 -24.17 -39.77 -12.45
C ASP A 34 -23.84 -38.90 -11.22
N PRO A 35 -24.38 -39.14 -10.02
CA PRO A 35 -24.09 -38.36 -8.81
C PRO A 35 -22.60 -38.14 -8.57
N ASP A 36 -21.75 -39.12 -8.85
CA ASP A 36 -20.30 -39.02 -8.71
C ASP A 36 -19.65 -38.02 -9.70
N GLN A 37 -20.25 -37.84 -10.89
CA GLN A 37 -19.77 -36.85 -11.87
C GLN A 37 -20.10 -35.41 -11.45
N VAL A 38 -21.28 -35.22 -10.84
CA VAL A 38 -21.75 -33.94 -10.33
C VAL A 38 -20.88 -33.48 -9.14
N ASP A 39 -20.61 -34.38 -8.20
CA ASP A 39 -19.77 -34.07 -7.04
C ASP A 39 -18.34 -33.75 -7.46
N SER A 40 -17.81 -34.45 -8.48
CA SER A 40 -16.51 -34.12 -9.09
C SER A 40 -16.51 -32.73 -9.74
N LEU A 41 -17.58 -32.35 -10.45
CA LEU A 41 -17.74 -31.04 -11.05
C LEU A 41 -17.80 -29.94 -10.00
N ILE A 42 -18.60 -30.12 -8.95
CA ILE A 42 -18.71 -29.19 -7.82
C ILE A 42 -17.35 -28.98 -7.15
N ALA A 43 -16.59 -30.06 -6.90
CA ALA A 43 -15.25 -29.99 -6.33
C ALA A 43 -14.25 -29.23 -7.23
N GLN A 44 -14.33 -29.41 -8.56
CA GLN A 44 -13.51 -28.66 -9.52
C GLN A 44 -13.91 -27.18 -9.54
N MET A 45 -15.21 -26.86 -9.58
CA MET A 45 -15.70 -25.50 -9.52
C MET A 45 -15.27 -24.81 -8.23
N GLU A 46 -15.37 -25.48 -7.10
CA GLU A 46 -14.92 -24.99 -5.80
C GLU A 46 -13.42 -24.67 -5.80
N LYS A 47 -12.59 -25.55 -6.37
CA LYS A 47 -11.15 -25.29 -6.48
C LYS A 47 -10.85 -24.05 -7.31
N VAL A 48 -11.46 -23.93 -8.50
CA VAL A 48 -11.26 -22.78 -9.39
C VAL A 48 -11.80 -21.51 -8.75
N SER A 49 -12.97 -21.56 -8.09
CA SER A 49 -13.56 -20.42 -7.39
C SER A 49 -12.63 -19.90 -6.28
N ARG A 50 -12.03 -20.79 -5.48
CA ARG A 50 -11.03 -20.41 -4.46
C ARG A 50 -9.78 -19.78 -5.07
N GLU A 51 -9.28 -20.30 -6.18
CA GLU A 51 -8.13 -19.72 -6.88
C GLU A 51 -8.45 -18.31 -7.39
N VAL A 52 -9.65 -18.10 -7.92
CA VAL A 52 -10.14 -16.79 -8.37
C VAL A 52 -10.32 -15.84 -7.19
N GLU A 53 -10.87 -16.29 -6.07
CA GLU A 53 -11.02 -15.49 -4.87
C GLU A 53 -9.67 -15.05 -4.30
N ALA A 54 -8.70 -15.96 -4.20
CA ALA A 54 -7.35 -15.64 -3.78
C ALA A 54 -6.68 -14.60 -4.69
N LYS A 55 -6.84 -14.73 -6.01
CA LYS A 55 -6.35 -13.73 -6.97
C LYS A 55 -7.06 -12.40 -6.88
N ASN A 56 -8.37 -12.40 -6.67
CA ASN A 56 -9.14 -11.18 -6.48
C ASN A 56 -8.67 -10.40 -5.25
N GLU A 57 -8.37 -11.08 -4.15
CA GLU A 57 -7.81 -10.47 -2.96
C GLU A 57 -6.38 -9.94 -3.20
N GLU A 58 -5.54 -10.67 -3.95
CA GLU A 58 -4.20 -10.22 -4.35
C GLU A 58 -4.26 -8.95 -5.21
N VAL A 59 -5.15 -8.92 -6.21
CA VAL A 59 -5.37 -7.75 -7.07
C VAL A 59 -5.78 -6.53 -6.26
N LYS A 60 -6.70 -6.68 -5.32
CA LYS A 60 -7.11 -5.56 -4.44
C LYS A 60 -5.98 -5.09 -3.54
N HIS A 61 -5.18 -6.00 -3.00
CA HIS A 61 -4.02 -5.64 -2.20
C HIS A 61 -3.03 -4.79 -3.02
N LEU A 62 -2.77 -5.19 -4.26
CA LEU A 62 -1.93 -4.42 -5.18
C LEU A 62 -2.52 -3.05 -5.54
N GLU A 63 -3.85 -2.95 -5.68
CA GLU A 63 -4.55 -1.66 -5.89
C GLU A 63 -4.36 -0.71 -4.69
N GLU A 64 -4.47 -1.24 -3.46
CA GLU A 64 -4.23 -0.47 -2.23
C GLU A 64 -2.77 -0.01 -2.12
N GLU A 65 -1.81 -0.90 -2.43
CA GLU A 65 -0.38 -0.57 -2.45
C GLU A 65 -0.07 0.53 -3.49
N LEU A 66 -0.64 0.42 -4.71
CA LEU A 66 -0.48 1.45 -5.74
C LEU A 66 -1.04 2.79 -5.30
N THR A 67 -2.21 2.81 -4.67
CA THR A 67 -2.79 4.03 -4.12
C THR A 67 -1.89 4.66 -3.04
N GLY A 68 -1.26 3.84 -2.21
CA GLY A 68 -0.27 4.28 -1.23
C GLY A 68 0.99 4.87 -1.88
N LYS A 69 1.51 4.21 -2.92
CA LYS A 69 2.67 4.67 -3.69
C LYS A 69 2.40 5.98 -4.43
N GLU A 70 1.22 6.17 -5.01
CA GLU A 70 0.81 7.42 -5.66
C GLU A 70 0.91 8.61 -4.70
N LYS A 71 0.40 8.47 -3.48
CA LYS A 71 0.51 9.51 -2.43
C LYS A 71 1.96 9.78 -2.04
N SER A 72 2.78 8.74 -1.96
CA SER A 72 4.22 8.88 -1.67
C SER A 72 4.94 9.65 -2.77
N ILE A 73 4.66 9.33 -4.04
CA ILE A 73 5.24 10.02 -5.21
C ILE A 73 4.85 11.50 -5.23
N ASP A 74 3.60 11.83 -4.91
CA ASP A 74 3.18 13.23 -4.84
C ASP A 74 3.91 14.01 -3.74
N SER A 75 4.14 13.39 -2.58
CA SER A 75 4.98 13.95 -1.52
C SER A 75 6.42 14.17 -1.98
N LEU A 76 7.01 13.17 -2.66
CA LEU A 76 8.37 13.29 -3.22
C LEU A 76 8.47 14.39 -4.28
N ARG A 77 7.48 14.55 -5.14
CA ARG A 77 7.43 15.65 -6.13
C ARG A 77 7.42 17.02 -5.46
N GLN A 78 6.69 17.18 -4.35
CA GLN A 78 6.72 18.42 -3.57
C GLN A 78 8.10 18.66 -2.96
N GLU A 79 8.77 17.62 -2.44
CA GLU A 79 10.12 17.74 -1.90
C GLU A 79 11.14 18.08 -3.00
N VAL A 80 11.05 17.46 -4.19
CA VAL A 80 11.88 17.80 -5.35
C VAL A 80 11.75 19.28 -5.70
N LYS A 81 10.52 19.80 -5.77
CA LYS A 81 10.27 21.22 -6.04
C LYS A 81 10.85 22.11 -4.95
N ALA A 82 10.58 21.81 -3.69
CA ALA A 82 11.05 22.62 -2.56
C ALA A 82 12.59 22.63 -2.45
N SER A 83 13.24 21.47 -2.65
CA SER A 83 14.70 21.38 -2.63
C SER A 83 15.35 22.05 -3.84
N GLY A 84 14.71 21.97 -5.02
CA GLY A 84 15.12 22.73 -6.19
C GLY A 84 15.10 24.24 -5.96
N GLU A 85 14.01 24.75 -5.38
CA GLU A 85 13.92 26.17 -5.03
C GLU A 85 14.95 26.59 -3.97
N ARG A 86 15.28 25.71 -3.01
CA ARG A 86 16.38 25.99 -2.04
C ARG A 86 17.73 26.01 -2.73
N ALA A 87 17.99 25.07 -3.63
CA ALA A 87 19.24 25.01 -4.39
C ALA A 87 19.46 26.27 -5.27
N GLU A 88 18.41 26.77 -5.96
CA GLU A 88 18.48 27.99 -6.75
C GLU A 88 18.72 29.23 -5.86
N ARG A 89 18.09 29.34 -4.70
CA ARG A 89 18.36 30.43 -3.74
C ARG A 89 19.79 30.37 -3.22
N ALA A 90 20.29 29.19 -2.86
CA ALA A 90 21.66 29.02 -2.41
C ALA A 90 22.67 29.38 -3.51
N LYS A 91 22.43 28.97 -4.76
CA LYS A 91 23.22 29.34 -5.92
C LYS A 91 23.25 30.86 -6.13
N TYR A 92 22.08 31.51 -6.05
CA TYR A 92 22.03 32.99 -6.15
C TYR A 92 22.88 33.69 -5.07
N LEU A 93 22.87 33.14 -3.84
CA LEU A 93 23.72 33.65 -2.76
C LEU A 93 25.21 33.47 -3.07
N VAL A 94 25.61 32.32 -3.62
CA VAL A 94 26.99 32.10 -4.07
C VAL A 94 27.39 33.11 -5.13
N ASP A 95 26.57 33.28 -6.17
CA ASP A 95 26.86 34.19 -7.29
C ASP A 95 26.97 35.65 -6.82
N SER A 96 26.09 36.09 -5.91
CA SER A 96 26.12 37.43 -5.34
C SER A 96 27.35 37.67 -4.47
N THR A 97 27.69 36.71 -3.61
CA THR A 97 28.86 36.77 -2.72
C THR A 97 30.16 36.67 -3.52
N GLN A 98 30.22 35.82 -4.54
CA GLN A 98 31.36 35.73 -5.47
C GLN A 98 31.61 37.07 -6.17
N THR A 99 30.56 37.77 -6.60
CA THR A 99 30.66 39.11 -7.21
C THR A 99 31.26 40.11 -6.23
N GLU A 100 30.87 40.07 -4.95
CA GLU A 100 31.48 40.94 -3.93
C GLU A 100 32.96 40.61 -3.68
N VAL A 101 33.31 39.32 -3.59
CA VAL A 101 34.71 38.87 -3.47
C VAL A 101 35.53 39.33 -4.65
N ASN A 102 35.01 39.18 -5.87
CA ASN A 102 35.72 39.65 -7.09
C ASN A 102 35.93 41.16 -7.07
N ARG A 103 34.94 41.95 -6.61
CA ARG A 103 35.06 43.41 -6.46
C ARG A 103 36.10 43.78 -5.42
N LEU A 104 36.14 43.10 -4.29
CA LEU A 104 37.15 43.30 -3.26
C LEU A 104 38.57 42.95 -3.76
N ALA A 105 38.72 41.81 -4.44
CA ALA A 105 39.98 41.38 -5.04
C ALA A 105 40.48 42.37 -6.08
N ALA A 106 39.63 42.83 -6.99
CA ALA A 106 39.97 43.86 -7.99
C ALA A 106 40.37 45.19 -7.34
N SER A 107 39.69 45.60 -6.27
CA SER A 107 40.04 46.78 -5.48
C SER A 107 41.41 46.64 -4.84
N LYS A 108 41.70 45.48 -4.24
CA LYS A 108 43.00 45.18 -3.62
C LYS A 108 44.13 45.15 -4.65
N TYR A 109 43.89 44.54 -5.82
CA TYR A 109 44.86 44.48 -6.92
C TYR A 109 45.19 45.84 -7.47
N ARG A 110 44.24 46.74 -7.68
CA ARG A 110 44.42 48.08 -8.14
C ARG A 110 45.09 48.98 -7.10
N GLY A 111 44.94 48.73 -5.81
CA GLY A 111 45.55 49.46 -4.71
C GLY A 111 46.78 48.76 -4.07
N ALA A 112 47.25 47.67 -4.69
CA ALA A 112 48.26 46.77 -4.10
C ALA A 112 49.67 47.32 -3.99
N ALA A 113 49.92 48.52 -4.50
CA ALA A 113 51.24 49.19 -4.37
C ALA A 113 51.49 49.86 -3.00
N VAL A 114 50.54 49.75 -2.05
CA VAL A 114 50.66 50.40 -0.75
C VAL A 114 50.82 49.35 0.34
N ASP A 115 52.05 49.11 0.75
CA ASP A 115 52.42 48.35 1.89
C ASP A 115 51.75 48.93 3.17
N PRO A 116 50.94 48.15 3.93
CA PRO A 116 50.29 48.63 5.15
C PRO A 116 51.24 49.22 6.19
N ILE A 117 52.44 48.67 6.31
CA ILE A 117 53.45 49.10 7.25
C ILE A 117 53.99 50.46 6.83
N THR A 118 54.37 50.59 5.57
CA THR A 118 54.88 51.85 5.01
C THR A 118 53.84 52.96 5.08
N THR A 119 52.60 52.67 4.87
CA THR A 119 51.46 53.62 4.94
C THR A 119 51.24 54.13 6.35
N VAL A 120 51.44 53.34 7.38
CA VAL A 120 51.30 53.73 8.79
C VAL A 120 52.46 54.53 9.26
N ILE A 121 53.73 54.16 8.86
CA ILE A 121 54.98 54.81 9.27
C ILE A 121 55.15 56.17 8.61
N SER A 122 54.64 56.40 7.40
CA SER A 122 54.80 57.65 6.63
C SER A 122 53.94 58.81 7.16
N VAL A 123 53.24 58.67 8.26
CA VAL A 123 52.29 59.65 8.80
C VAL A 123 53.00 60.53 9.85
N LYS A 124 52.88 61.86 9.71
CA LYS A 124 53.50 62.83 10.62
C LYS A 124 52.81 63.00 11.98
N ASN A 125 51.60 62.45 12.18
CA ASN A 125 50.80 62.56 13.41
C ASN A 125 50.45 61.19 13.95
N PRO A 126 50.74 60.82 15.23
CA PRO A 126 50.44 59.53 15.85
C PRO A 126 48.97 59.13 15.79
N GLN A 127 48.07 60.11 15.94
CA GLN A 127 46.62 59.83 15.86
C GLN A 127 46.21 59.33 14.47
N SER A 128 46.73 59.97 13.42
CA SER A 128 46.48 59.53 12.03
C SER A 128 47.06 58.17 11.73
N ALA A 129 48.14 57.73 12.40
CA ALA A 129 48.71 56.42 12.29
C ALA A 129 47.77 55.38 12.92
N ILE A 130 47.18 55.65 14.10
CA ILE A 130 46.19 54.82 14.80
C ILE A 130 44.93 54.70 13.92
N ASP A 131 44.38 55.80 13.43
CA ASP A 131 43.14 55.76 12.62
C ASP A 131 43.33 55.00 11.32
N ARG A 132 44.47 55.08 10.66
CA ARG A 132 44.80 54.28 9.45
C ARG A 132 44.98 52.82 9.77
N SER A 133 45.63 52.47 10.88
CA SER A 133 45.78 51.09 11.36
C SER A 133 44.41 50.49 11.64
N ALA A 134 43.54 51.18 12.35
CA ALA A 134 42.19 50.74 12.64
C ALA A 134 41.35 50.57 11.34
N TYR A 135 41.47 51.49 10.40
CA TYR A 135 40.81 51.36 9.10
C TYR A 135 41.30 50.15 8.29
N LEU A 136 42.61 49.91 8.23
CA LEU A 136 43.16 48.74 7.55
C LEU A 136 42.73 47.43 8.22
N ALA A 137 42.78 47.38 9.55
CA ALA A 137 42.29 46.21 10.30
C ALA A 137 40.80 45.94 10.02
N SER A 138 39.98 47.00 9.99
CA SER A 138 38.55 46.89 9.65
C SER A 138 38.33 46.34 8.23
N ARG A 139 39.13 46.82 7.23
CA ARG A 139 39.09 46.34 5.85
C ARG A 139 39.51 44.87 5.75
N THR A 140 40.55 44.45 6.45
CA THR A 140 40.99 43.05 6.49
C THR A 140 39.90 42.15 7.05
N LYS A 141 39.36 42.51 8.22
CA LYS A 141 38.27 41.79 8.85
C LYS A 141 37.04 41.65 7.94
N ARG A 142 36.68 42.75 7.24
CA ARG A 142 35.56 42.70 6.28
C ARG A 142 35.86 41.77 5.10
N THR A 143 37.10 41.76 4.58
CA THR A 143 37.48 40.84 3.49
C THR A 143 37.42 39.39 3.94
N GLU A 144 37.97 39.08 5.13
CA GLU A 144 37.92 37.75 5.74
C GLU A 144 36.47 37.28 5.89
N SER A 145 35.59 38.09 6.49
CA SER A 145 34.18 37.79 6.65
C SER A 145 33.45 37.54 5.31
N THR A 146 33.79 38.28 4.25
CA THR A 146 33.20 38.08 2.93
C THR A 146 33.66 36.76 2.30
N VAL A 147 34.95 36.40 2.46
CA VAL A 147 35.48 35.12 1.95
C VAL A 147 34.88 33.95 2.73
N GLU A 148 34.82 34.04 4.07
CA GLU A 148 34.12 33.02 4.90
C GLU A 148 32.66 32.87 4.49
N GLY A 149 31.95 33.97 4.24
CA GLY A 149 30.57 33.95 3.74
C GLY A 149 30.43 33.22 2.39
N LEU A 150 31.38 33.41 1.47
CA LEU A 150 31.41 32.68 0.20
C LEU A 150 31.64 31.20 0.39
N LEU A 151 32.56 30.79 1.25
CA LEU A 151 32.82 29.40 1.55
C LEU A 151 31.55 28.73 2.10
N HIS A 152 30.93 29.34 3.10
CA HIS A 152 29.69 28.86 3.70
C HIS A 152 28.55 28.77 2.67
N ALA A 153 28.35 29.81 1.86
CA ALA A 153 27.31 29.81 0.82
C ALA A 153 27.55 28.69 -0.23
N THR A 154 28.83 28.44 -0.57
CA THR A 154 29.20 27.38 -1.52
C THR A 154 28.90 25.96 -0.94
N GLU A 155 29.23 25.75 0.34
CA GLU A 155 28.93 24.48 1.03
C GLU A 155 27.42 24.26 1.12
N GLU A 156 26.66 25.29 1.47
CA GLU A 156 25.20 25.23 1.55
C GLU A 156 24.57 24.94 0.17
N ALA A 157 25.02 25.62 -0.88
CA ALA A 157 24.56 25.39 -2.24
C ALA A 157 24.85 23.96 -2.72
N ALA A 158 26.03 23.42 -2.42
CA ALA A 158 26.38 22.04 -2.73
C ALA A 158 25.50 21.03 -1.97
N ALA A 159 25.24 21.30 -0.68
CA ALA A 159 24.38 20.45 0.13
C ALA A 159 22.94 20.43 -0.39
N GLU A 160 22.35 21.59 -0.72
CA GLU A 160 20.99 21.69 -1.27
C GLU A 160 20.89 21.07 -2.67
N HIS A 161 21.88 21.27 -3.53
CA HIS A 161 21.94 20.64 -4.83
C HIS A 161 21.96 19.11 -4.72
N ASN A 162 22.80 18.57 -3.83
CA ASN A 162 22.87 17.13 -3.58
C ASN A 162 21.57 16.59 -2.99
N ARG A 163 20.86 17.36 -2.16
CA ARG A 163 19.56 16.99 -1.61
C ARG A 163 18.50 16.94 -2.72
N ALA A 164 18.45 17.95 -3.57
CA ALA A 164 17.54 18.01 -4.71
C ALA A 164 17.76 16.85 -5.68
N SER A 165 19.03 16.56 -6.01
CA SER A 165 19.39 15.46 -6.91
C SER A 165 18.98 14.08 -6.35
N ARG A 166 19.18 13.86 -5.05
CA ARG A 166 18.75 12.61 -4.41
C ARG A 166 17.23 12.46 -4.38
N ALA A 167 16.51 13.54 -4.05
CA ALA A 167 15.06 13.54 -4.05
C ALA A 167 14.49 13.26 -5.44
N ALA A 168 15.06 13.86 -6.49
CA ALA A 168 14.67 13.61 -7.87
C ALA A 168 14.91 12.15 -8.29
N ALA A 169 16.11 11.61 -8.01
CA ALA A 169 16.44 10.23 -8.33
C ALA A 169 15.52 9.22 -7.61
N GLN A 170 15.17 9.49 -6.36
CA GLN A 170 14.23 8.67 -5.61
C GLN A 170 12.83 8.73 -6.21
N ALA A 171 12.34 9.93 -6.57
CA ALA A 171 11.02 10.07 -7.19
C ALA A 171 10.93 9.33 -8.55
N ASP A 172 12.00 9.42 -9.37
CA ASP A 172 12.07 8.70 -10.65
C ASP A 172 12.08 7.17 -10.46
N PHE A 173 12.82 6.67 -9.47
CA PHE A 173 12.84 5.25 -9.13
C PHE A 173 11.46 4.75 -8.69
N GLU A 174 10.82 5.43 -7.73
CA GLU A 174 9.48 5.09 -7.24
C GLU A 174 8.42 5.13 -8.36
N LEU A 175 8.52 6.12 -9.25
CA LEU A 175 7.64 6.22 -10.42
C LEU A 175 7.82 5.03 -11.37
N GLY A 176 9.07 4.62 -11.63
CA GLY A 176 9.37 3.47 -12.46
C GLY A 176 8.83 2.16 -11.88
N GLU A 177 9.00 1.95 -10.57
CA GLU A 177 8.42 0.80 -9.87
C GLU A 177 6.89 0.81 -9.95
N MET A 178 6.25 1.95 -9.68
CA MET A 178 4.80 2.07 -9.76
C MET A 178 4.26 1.73 -11.16
N GLN A 179 4.93 2.21 -12.22
CA GLN A 179 4.52 1.89 -13.59
C GLN A 179 4.64 0.40 -13.91
N SER A 180 5.69 -0.27 -13.40
CA SER A 180 5.85 -1.73 -13.54
C SER A 180 4.75 -2.49 -12.82
N HIS A 181 4.46 -2.13 -11.56
CA HIS A 181 3.40 -2.74 -10.77
C HIS A 181 2.03 -2.54 -11.42
N LYS A 182 1.74 -1.34 -11.94
CA LYS A 182 0.48 -1.06 -12.64
C LYS A 182 0.29 -1.97 -13.87
N LYS A 183 1.35 -2.15 -14.66
CA LYS A 183 1.30 -3.05 -15.83
C LYS A 183 1.06 -4.51 -15.43
N ASP A 184 1.63 -4.94 -14.31
CA ASP A 184 1.41 -6.30 -13.79
C ASP A 184 -0.01 -6.45 -13.25
N LEU A 185 -0.54 -5.43 -12.57
CA LEU A 185 -1.92 -5.37 -12.10
C LEU A 185 -2.91 -5.46 -13.29
N ASP A 186 -2.72 -4.65 -14.32
CA ASP A 186 -3.60 -4.66 -15.51
C ASP A 186 -3.67 -6.07 -16.15
N ARG A 187 -2.54 -6.80 -16.20
CA ARG A 187 -2.52 -8.20 -16.68
C ARG A 187 -3.29 -9.14 -15.76
N GLN A 188 -3.08 -9.02 -14.45
CA GLN A 188 -3.76 -9.85 -13.46
C GLN A 188 -5.27 -9.61 -13.48
N GLN A 189 -5.72 -8.36 -13.62
CA GLN A 189 -7.14 -8.02 -13.75
C GLN A 189 -7.77 -8.63 -15.02
N GLU A 190 -7.07 -8.59 -16.13
CA GLU A 190 -7.58 -9.19 -17.39
C GLU A 190 -7.68 -10.72 -17.29
N ASP A 191 -6.69 -11.38 -16.67
CA ASP A 191 -6.73 -12.82 -16.43
C ASP A 191 -7.82 -13.20 -15.43
N LEU A 192 -7.99 -12.43 -14.36
CA LEU A 192 -9.04 -12.61 -13.37
C LEU A 192 -10.43 -12.48 -14.01
N LYS A 193 -10.62 -11.48 -14.87
CA LYS A 193 -11.88 -11.29 -15.61
C LYS A 193 -12.24 -12.52 -16.45
N LYS A 194 -11.28 -13.09 -17.17
CA LYS A 194 -11.52 -14.31 -17.95
C LYS A 194 -11.92 -15.49 -17.07
N GLN A 195 -11.25 -15.66 -15.92
CA GLN A 195 -11.53 -16.74 -14.98
C GLN A 195 -12.91 -16.58 -14.33
N THR A 196 -13.27 -15.37 -13.89
CA THR A 196 -14.60 -15.07 -13.32
C THR A 196 -15.72 -15.29 -14.34
N GLU A 197 -15.53 -14.92 -15.60
CA GLU A 197 -16.48 -15.21 -16.67
C GLU A 197 -16.62 -16.72 -16.92
N GLY A 198 -15.53 -17.48 -16.80
CA GLY A 198 -15.56 -18.94 -16.87
C GLY A 198 -16.41 -19.56 -15.78
N ILE A 199 -16.19 -19.17 -14.52
CA ILE A 199 -16.99 -19.65 -13.37
C ILE A 199 -18.45 -19.24 -13.52
N ARG A 200 -18.71 -18.00 -13.89
CA ARG A 200 -20.10 -17.51 -14.12
C ARG A 200 -20.84 -18.39 -15.11
N LYS A 201 -20.24 -18.69 -16.27
CA LYS A 201 -20.85 -19.58 -17.26
C LYS A 201 -21.11 -21.00 -16.75
N GLN A 202 -20.19 -21.54 -15.93
CA GLN A 202 -20.35 -22.87 -15.34
C GLN A 202 -21.51 -22.89 -14.33
N VAL A 203 -21.56 -21.91 -13.41
CA VAL A 203 -22.61 -21.81 -12.38
C VAL A 203 -23.97 -21.51 -13.00
N ASP A 204 -24.03 -20.59 -13.96
CA ASP A 204 -25.29 -20.23 -14.63
C ASP A 204 -25.82 -21.39 -15.49
N GLY A 205 -24.95 -22.26 -15.99
CA GLY A 205 -25.29 -23.47 -16.74
C GLY A 205 -25.70 -24.69 -15.92
N LEU A 206 -25.63 -24.63 -14.56
CA LEU A 206 -26.06 -25.72 -13.69
C LEU A 206 -27.57 -25.97 -13.80
N SER A 207 -27.96 -27.25 -13.73
CA SER A 207 -29.35 -27.63 -13.51
C SER A 207 -29.84 -27.12 -12.13
N ASP A 208 -31.17 -27.01 -11.95
CA ASP A 208 -31.72 -26.58 -10.66
C ASP A 208 -31.29 -27.49 -9.50
N ALA A 209 -31.19 -28.80 -9.72
CA ALA A 209 -30.73 -29.75 -8.72
C ALA A 209 -29.24 -29.53 -8.37
N ASP A 210 -28.38 -29.34 -9.37
CA ASP A 210 -26.94 -29.11 -9.17
C ASP A 210 -26.67 -27.75 -8.57
N ARG A 211 -27.48 -26.74 -8.93
CA ARG A 211 -27.42 -25.40 -8.30
C ARG A 211 -27.77 -25.48 -6.82
N GLN A 212 -28.75 -26.27 -6.43
CA GLN A 212 -29.07 -26.49 -5.02
C GLN A 212 -27.91 -27.18 -4.28
N ARG A 213 -27.27 -28.18 -4.89
CA ARG A 213 -26.07 -28.81 -4.31
C ARG A 213 -24.92 -27.80 -4.16
N TRP A 214 -24.70 -26.94 -5.18
CA TRP A 214 -23.70 -25.86 -5.12
C TRP A 214 -23.97 -24.90 -3.95
N ILE A 215 -25.21 -24.45 -3.77
CA ILE A 215 -25.61 -23.56 -2.66
C ILE A 215 -25.41 -24.25 -1.30
N GLN A 216 -25.65 -25.54 -1.21
CA GLN A 216 -25.60 -26.32 0.03
C GLN A 216 -24.21 -26.87 0.35
N LYS A 217 -23.20 -26.67 -0.49
CA LYS A 217 -21.87 -27.31 -0.35
C LYS A 217 -21.21 -27.07 1.02
N ASN A 218 -21.43 -25.93 1.66
CA ASN A 218 -20.85 -25.57 2.95
C ASN A 218 -21.81 -25.84 4.15
N GLY A 219 -22.97 -26.50 3.90
CA GLY A 219 -23.94 -26.83 4.93
C GLY A 219 -24.57 -25.61 5.60
N PRO A 220 -25.43 -24.85 4.90
CA PRO A 220 -26.05 -23.64 5.46
C PRO A 220 -26.87 -23.98 6.72
N LEU A 221 -26.78 -23.11 7.73
CA LEU A 221 -27.40 -23.26 9.04
C LEU A 221 -28.35 -22.11 9.34
N GLU A 222 -29.38 -22.38 10.10
CA GLU A 222 -30.24 -21.34 10.66
C GLU A 222 -29.66 -20.78 11.97
N VAL A 223 -29.93 -19.51 12.25
CA VAL A 223 -29.50 -18.79 13.46
C VAL A 223 -30.67 -18.13 14.13
N ASP A 224 -30.86 -18.41 15.41
CA ASP A 224 -31.75 -17.64 16.27
C ASP A 224 -30.98 -16.47 16.90
N MET A 225 -31.11 -15.29 16.33
CA MET A 225 -30.41 -14.09 16.79
C MET A 225 -30.76 -13.70 18.23
N ALA A 226 -31.92 -14.11 18.75
CA ALA A 226 -32.32 -13.81 20.13
C ALA A 226 -31.44 -14.54 21.17
N ARG A 227 -30.76 -15.60 20.76
CA ARG A 227 -29.85 -16.39 21.61
C ARG A 227 -28.40 -15.94 21.52
N ILE A 228 -28.08 -15.11 20.54
CA ILE A 228 -26.70 -14.64 20.33
C ILE A 228 -26.38 -13.49 21.26
N THR A 229 -25.43 -13.70 22.15
CA THR A 229 -24.94 -12.68 23.08
C THR A 229 -23.42 -12.54 22.93
N GLY A 230 -22.93 -11.31 23.01
CA GLY A 230 -21.49 -11.02 22.95
C GLY A 230 -21.13 -9.82 23.82
N ILE A 231 -19.92 -9.79 24.33
CA ILE A 231 -19.41 -8.72 25.19
C ILE A 231 -18.78 -7.57 24.40
N ASN A 232 -18.53 -7.76 23.10
CA ASN A 232 -18.04 -6.71 22.19
C ASN A 232 -19.22 -6.05 21.46
N PRO A 233 -19.64 -4.82 21.84
CA PRO A 233 -20.80 -4.17 21.22
C PRO A 233 -20.62 -3.90 19.71
N ALA A 234 -19.40 -3.50 19.29
CA ALA A 234 -19.11 -3.25 17.89
C ALA A 234 -19.16 -4.54 17.07
N GLY A 235 -18.62 -5.65 17.61
CA GLY A 235 -18.71 -6.96 16.99
C GLY A 235 -20.14 -7.44 16.86
N MET A 236 -20.96 -7.31 17.92
CA MET A 236 -22.39 -7.66 17.89
C MET A 236 -23.16 -6.85 16.84
N ALA A 237 -22.89 -5.56 16.75
CA ALA A 237 -23.53 -4.70 15.77
C ALA A 237 -23.11 -5.07 14.33
N ALA A 238 -21.84 -5.47 14.12
CA ALA A 238 -21.38 -5.99 12.83
C ALA A 238 -22.08 -7.32 12.46
N VAL A 239 -22.25 -8.23 13.43
CA VAL A 239 -23.05 -9.45 13.24
C VAL A 239 -24.47 -9.11 12.80
N GLN A 240 -25.15 -8.23 13.54
CA GLN A 240 -26.51 -7.80 13.20
C GLN A 240 -26.59 -7.22 11.78
N ALA A 241 -25.64 -6.35 11.42
CA ALA A 241 -25.58 -5.77 10.07
C ALA A 241 -25.41 -6.88 9.01
N ALA A 242 -24.44 -7.79 9.17
CA ALA A 242 -24.21 -8.90 8.23
C ALA A 242 -25.42 -9.81 8.09
N MET A 243 -26.11 -10.11 9.18
CA MET A 243 -27.30 -10.96 9.18
C MET A 243 -28.48 -10.34 8.41
N THR A 244 -28.56 -9.00 8.28
CA THR A 244 -29.56 -8.35 7.40
C THR A 244 -29.31 -8.63 5.92
N LYS A 245 -28.14 -9.16 5.57
CA LYS A 245 -27.70 -9.44 4.19
C LYS A 245 -27.80 -10.91 3.81
N LEU A 246 -28.36 -11.75 4.67
CA LEU A 246 -28.66 -13.14 4.29
C LEU A 246 -29.49 -13.17 3.00
N GLY A 247 -29.09 -14.02 2.07
CA GLY A 247 -29.72 -14.14 0.76
C GLY A 247 -29.17 -13.16 -0.30
N ALA A 248 -28.36 -12.16 0.07
CA ALA A 248 -27.72 -11.27 -0.89
C ALA A 248 -26.73 -12.03 -1.79
N PRO A 249 -26.68 -11.70 -3.10
CA PRO A 249 -25.80 -12.41 -4.03
C PRO A 249 -24.31 -12.13 -3.78
N TYR A 250 -23.47 -13.08 -4.19
CA TYR A 250 -22.03 -12.90 -4.25
C TYR A 250 -21.61 -12.13 -5.48
N GLY A 251 -20.70 -11.18 -5.29
CA GLY A 251 -20.05 -10.45 -6.38
C GLY A 251 -18.56 -10.23 -6.10
N TRP A 252 -17.69 -10.65 -7.02
CA TRP A 252 -16.24 -10.39 -6.87
C TRP A 252 -15.96 -8.89 -6.76
N GLY A 253 -15.22 -8.47 -5.75
CA GLY A 253 -14.89 -7.08 -5.51
C GLY A 253 -15.99 -6.26 -4.86
N ALA A 254 -17.18 -6.83 -4.65
CA ALA A 254 -18.34 -6.10 -4.14
C ALA A 254 -18.25 -5.85 -2.61
N THR A 255 -18.66 -4.63 -2.21
CA THR A 255 -18.70 -4.17 -0.82
C THR A 255 -20.09 -3.79 -0.35
N GLY A 256 -21.13 -4.27 -1.05
CA GLY A 256 -22.54 -3.95 -0.74
C GLY A 256 -23.03 -2.65 -1.38
N PRO A 257 -24.25 -2.24 -1.06
CA PRO A 257 -25.19 -2.89 -0.13
C PRO A 257 -25.99 -4.05 -0.72
N SER A 258 -25.93 -4.30 -2.06
CA SER A 258 -26.74 -5.28 -2.76
C SER A 258 -26.07 -6.62 -3.02
N GLU A 259 -24.75 -6.64 -3.16
CA GLU A 259 -23.92 -7.82 -3.38
C GLU A 259 -22.61 -7.69 -2.63
N PHE A 260 -21.96 -8.82 -2.32
CA PHE A 260 -20.78 -8.85 -1.47
C PHE A 260 -19.80 -9.94 -1.92
N ASP A 261 -18.50 -9.68 -1.79
CA ASP A 261 -17.52 -10.74 -1.61
C ASP A 261 -17.23 -10.98 -0.12
N CYS A 262 -16.38 -11.94 0.21
CA CYS A 262 -16.12 -12.35 1.59
C CYS A 262 -15.63 -11.19 2.47
N SER A 263 -14.56 -10.54 2.08
CA SER A 263 -13.95 -9.41 2.80
C SER A 263 -14.79 -8.14 2.72
N GLY A 264 -15.55 -7.97 1.63
CA GLY A 264 -16.48 -6.87 1.43
C GLY A 264 -17.68 -6.91 2.38
N LEU A 265 -18.20 -8.10 2.67
CA LEU A 265 -19.25 -8.26 3.68
C LEU A 265 -18.74 -7.87 5.08
N VAL A 266 -17.54 -8.31 5.45
CA VAL A 266 -16.89 -7.92 6.72
C VAL A 266 -16.69 -6.41 6.76
N TYR A 267 -16.06 -5.84 5.72
CA TYR A 267 -15.82 -4.41 5.61
C TYR A 267 -17.11 -3.59 5.76
N TRP A 268 -18.15 -3.95 5.01
CA TRP A 268 -19.45 -3.27 5.04
C TRP A 268 -20.11 -3.37 6.41
N ALA A 269 -20.11 -4.54 7.03
CA ALA A 269 -20.77 -4.77 8.31
C ALA A 269 -20.18 -3.91 9.43
N PHE A 270 -18.84 -3.79 9.50
CA PHE A 270 -18.18 -2.91 10.45
C PHE A 270 -18.36 -1.43 10.11
N GLN A 271 -18.38 -1.07 8.82
CA GLN A 271 -18.61 0.31 8.39
C GLN A 271 -19.98 0.85 8.83
N GLN A 272 -21.02 -0.01 8.89
CA GLN A 272 -22.34 0.38 9.41
C GLN A 272 -22.28 0.87 10.86
N GLN A 273 -21.21 0.53 11.60
CA GLN A 273 -20.97 0.95 12.96
C GLN A 273 -19.96 2.11 13.08
N GLY A 274 -19.60 2.73 11.97
CA GLY A 274 -18.56 3.75 11.92
C GLY A 274 -17.16 3.21 12.20
N LYS A 275 -16.97 1.89 12.17
CA LYS A 275 -15.67 1.25 12.40
C LYS A 275 -15.06 0.82 11.08
N THR A 276 -13.85 1.31 10.80
CA THR A 276 -13.11 0.94 9.60
C THR A 276 -12.27 -0.31 9.86
N VAL A 277 -12.49 -1.35 9.07
CA VAL A 277 -11.61 -2.52 8.96
C VAL A 277 -10.95 -2.50 7.57
N PRO A 278 -9.79 -3.15 7.39
CA PRO A 278 -9.17 -3.23 6.06
C PRO A 278 -10.11 -3.87 5.02
N ARG A 279 -9.86 -3.57 3.72
CA ARG A 279 -10.73 -4.05 2.65
C ARG A 279 -10.47 -5.52 2.29
N THR A 280 -9.22 -5.97 2.32
CA THR A 280 -8.82 -7.31 1.90
C THR A 280 -8.79 -8.31 3.05
N SER A 281 -9.04 -9.59 2.75
CA SER A 281 -9.05 -10.67 3.74
C SER A 281 -7.69 -10.79 4.45
N GLN A 282 -6.57 -10.68 3.71
CA GLN A 282 -5.22 -10.69 4.27
C GLN A 282 -4.99 -9.52 5.23
N ALA A 283 -5.38 -8.31 4.83
CA ALA A 283 -5.22 -7.12 5.67
C ALA A 283 -6.16 -7.17 6.90
N GLN A 284 -7.36 -7.74 6.76
CA GLN A 284 -8.26 -8.01 7.90
C GLN A 284 -7.64 -9.00 8.87
N MET A 285 -6.96 -10.03 8.39
CA MET A 285 -6.28 -10.99 9.25
C MET A 285 -4.91 -10.50 9.75
N GLY A 286 -4.35 -9.48 9.13
CA GLY A 286 -3.15 -8.76 9.61
C GLY A 286 -3.44 -7.69 10.68
N GLY A 287 -4.68 -7.19 10.73
CA GLY A 287 -5.14 -6.17 11.67
C GLY A 287 -5.76 -6.74 12.95
N GLY A 288 -6.40 -5.86 13.71
CA GLY A 288 -7.13 -6.25 14.93
C GLY A 288 -6.29 -6.96 15.98
N THR A 289 -6.95 -7.49 17.00
CA THR A 289 -6.33 -8.29 18.06
C THR A 289 -6.46 -9.78 17.72
N PRO A 290 -5.36 -10.57 17.72
CA PRO A 290 -5.43 -12.01 17.52
C PRO A 290 -6.32 -12.71 18.55
N VAL A 291 -7.15 -13.64 18.09
CA VAL A 291 -8.06 -14.43 18.93
C VAL A 291 -7.85 -15.91 18.64
N SER A 292 -7.75 -16.72 19.68
CA SER A 292 -7.67 -18.17 19.51
C SER A 292 -9.03 -18.76 19.14
N ARG A 293 -9.04 -19.95 18.54
CA ARG A 293 -10.28 -20.66 18.16
C ARG A 293 -11.23 -20.88 19.36
N ALA A 294 -10.67 -21.11 20.54
CA ALA A 294 -11.45 -21.35 21.78
C ALA A 294 -12.05 -20.06 22.39
N GLU A 295 -11.50 -18.89 22.04
CA GLU A 295 -11.90 -17.58 22.58
C GLU A 295 -12.79 -16.80 21.63
N LEU A 296 -13.28 -17.42 20.54
CA LEU A 296 -14.13 -16.77 19.56
C LEU A 296 -15.40 -16.21 20.21
N GLN A 297 -15.70 -14.96 19.87
CA GLN A 297 -16.89 -14.23 20.30
C GLN A 297 -17.63 -13.66 19.09
N PRO A 298 -18.96 -13.49 19.17
CA PRO A 298 -19.71 -12.85 18.09
C PRO A 298 -19.09 -11.53 17.67
N GLY A 299 -18.88 -11.40 16.37
CA GLY A 299 -18.21 -10.25 15.75
C GLY A 299 -16.72 -10.44 15.47
N ASP A 300 -16.11 -11.54 15.92
CA ASP A 300 -14.73 -11.83 15.51
C ASP A 300 -14.69 -12.18 14.02
N VAL A 301 -13.69 -11.64 13.32
CA VAL A 301 -13.41 -11.98 11.92
C VAL A 301 -12.59 -13.25 11.88
N VAL A 302 -13.10 -14.27 11.21
CA VAL A 302 -12.45 -15.58 11.09
C VAL A 302 -11.91 -15.71 9.68
N GLY A 303 -10.63 -16.02 9.58
CA GLY A 303 -9.92 -16.27 8.32
C GLY A 303 -9.79 -17.77 8.04
N TYR A 304 -9.80 -18.11 6.76
CA TYR A 304 -9.75 -19.47 6.24
C TYR A 304 -8.70 -19.62 5.16
N TYR A 305 -8.24 -20.84 4.98
CA TYR A 305 -7.23 -21.28 4.01
C TYR A 305 -5.84 -20.64 4.22
N PRO A 306 -4.76 -21.28 3.73
CA PRO A 306 -3.43 -20.70 3.76
C PRO A 306 -3.40 -19.33 3.08
N GLY A 307 -2.79 -18.34 3.77
CA GLY A 307 -2.74 -16.96 3.28
C GLY A 307 -3.98 -16.14 3.56
N ALA A 308 -4.95 -16.68 4.34
CA ALA A 308 -6.21 -15.99 4.69
C ALA A 308 -6.96 -15.49 3.45
N THR A 309 -7.16 -16.36 2.46
CA THR A 309 -7.81 -16.02 1.19
C THR A 309 -9.32 -15.88 1.29
N HIS A 310 -9.92 -16.27 2.42
CA HIS A 310 -11.35 -16.15 2.70
C HIS A 310 -11.61 -15.73 4.15
N VAL A 311 -12.68 -14.97 4.39
CA VAL A 311 -13.08 -14.50 5.71
C VAL A 311 -14.60 -14.52 5.89
N GLY A 312 -15.01 -14.54 7.16
CA GLY A 312 -16.40 -14.33 7.57
C GLY A 312 -16.47 -13.75 8.98
N ILE A 313 -17.68 -13.49 9.46
CA ILE A 313 -17.94 -12.96 10.80
C ILE A 313 -18.51 -14.08 11.67
N TYR A 314 -17.86 -14.35 12.79
CA TYR A 314 -18.36 -15.31 13.77
C TYR A 314 -19.64 -14.81 14.42
N VAL A 315 -20.70 -15.62 14.37
CA VAL A 315 -22.02 -15.25 14.88
C VAL A 315 -22.22 -15.69 16.33
N GLY A 316 -21.53 -16.75 16.74
CA GLY A 316 -21.72 -17.47 18.01
C GLY A 316 -22.13 -18.92 17.76
N ASP A 317 -22.15 -19.74 18.80
CA ASP A 317 -22.57 -21.14 18.77
C ASP A 317 -21.93 -21.99 17.64
N GLY A 318 -20.64 -21.73 17.35
CA GLY A 318 -19.93 -22.43 16.29
C GLY A 318 -20.35 -22.05 14.88
N LYS A 319 -20.99 -20.91 14.68
CA LYS A 319 -21.56 -20.45 13.40
C LYS A 319 -20.85 -19.21 12.88
N LEU A 320 -20.84 -19.06 11.56
CA LEU A 320 -20.20 -17.99 10.82
C LEU A 320 -21.12 -17.48 9.71
N VAL A 321 -21.24 -16.18 9.53
CA VAL A 321 -21.87 -15.57 8.34
C VAL A 321 -20.80 -15.15 7.35
N HIS A 322 -20.98 -15.51 6.07
CA HIS A 322 -20.05 -15.18 5.00
C HIS A 322 -20.71 -15.04 3.62
N ALA A 323 -20.02 -14.42 2.68
CA ALA A 323 -20.27 -14.49 1.25
C ALA A 323 -19.22 -15.41 0.64
N SER A 324 -19.59 -16.60 0.15
CA SER A 324 -18.59 -17.63 -0.19
C SER A 324 -18.17 -17.63 -1.65
N ASP A 325 -19.11 -17.77 -2.59
CA ASP A 325 -18.82 -17.98 -4.01
C ASP A 325 -19.94 -17.46 -4.89
N TYR A 326 -19.63 -17.24 -6.18
CA TYR A 326 -20.64 -16.89 -7.15
C TYR A 326 -21.75 -17.94 -7.25
N GLY A 327 -23.00 -17.47 -7.27
CA GLY A 327 -24.19 -18.31 -7.26
C GLY A 327 -24.59 -18.86 -5.89
N ILE A 328 -23.81 -18.57 -4.83
CA ILE A 328 -24.15 -18.87 -3.44
C ILE A 328 -24.48 -17.56 -2.72
N PRO A 329 -25.68 -17.40 -2.19
CA PRO A 329 -26.02 -16.21 -1.45
C PRO A 329 -25.27 -16.12 -0.13
N VAL A 330 -25.20 -14.92 0.44
CA VAL A 330 -24.73 -14.73 1.83
C VAL A 330 -25.53 -15.66 2.74
N GLN A 331 -24.82 -16.48 3.50
CA GLN A 331 -25.41 -17.51 4.34
C GLN A 331 -24.62 -17.73 5.62
N VAL A 332 -25.23 -18.43 6.57
CA VAL A 332 -24.55 -18.89 7.78
C VAL A 332 -24.14 -20.35 7.61
N VAL A 333 -22.93 -20.68 8.03
CA VAL A 333 -22.36 -22.03 7.98
C VAL A 333 -21.66 -22.35 9.31
N GLY A 334 -21.26 -23.61 9.48
CA GLY A 334 -20.41 -23.98 10.60
C GLY A 334 -19.05 -23.31 10.52
N VAL A 335 -18.53 -22.81 11.63
CA VAL A 335 -17.21 -22.16 11.68
C VAL A 335 -16.06 -23.12 11.30
N ASP A 336 -16.28 -24.42 11.37
CA ASP A 336 -15.33 -25.47 10.99
C ASP A 336 -15.63 -26.08 9.60
N SER A 337 -16.54 -25.49 8.82
CA SER A 337 -16.85 -25.95 7.45
C SER A 337 -15.70 -25.73 6.45
N MET A 338 -14.71 -24.93 6.81
CA MET A 338 -13.54 -24.62 6.02
C MET A 338 -12.25 -24.69 6.88
N PRO A 339 -11.07 -24.90 6.27
CA PRO A 339 -9.79 -24.91 7.00
C PRO A 339 -9.51 -23.60 7.73
N PHE A 340 -9.55 -23.61 9.05
CA PHE A 340 -9.32 -22.43 9.90
C PHE A 340 -7.89 -21.92 9.79
N TYR A 341 -7.71 -20.62 9.52
CA TYR A 341 -6.42 -19.92 9.46
C TYR A 341 -6.13 -19.17 10.75
N GLY A 342 -7.11 -18.47 11.30
CA GLY A 342 -6.97 -17.62 12.48
C GLY A 342 -8.22 -16.77 12.70
N ALA A 343 -8.19 -15.94 13.75
CA ALA A 343 -9.27 -14.98 13.99
C ALA A 343 -8.74 -13.64 14.51
N ARG A 344 -9.51 -12.57 14.29
CA ARG A 344 -9.20 -11.21 14.71
C ARG A 344 -10.42 -10.53 15.33
N ARG A 345 -10.20 -9.80 16.41
CA ARG A 345 -11.20 -8.95 17.08
C ARG A 345 -10.93 -7.50 16.77
N TYR A 346 -11.95 -6.83 16.27
CA TYR A 346 -11.95 -5.41 15.94
C TYR A 346 -12.78 -4.60 16.93
#